data_8d75da21967cf430f2a4f3943a09d6b0
#
_entry.id   8d75da21967cf430f2a4f3943a09d6b0
#
_cell.length_a   1.000
_cell.length_b   1.000
_cell.length_c   1.000
_cell.angle_alpha   90.00
_cell.angle_beta   90.00
_cell.angle_gamma   90.00
#
_symmetry.space_group_name_H-M   'P 1'
#
loop_
_entity.id
_entity.type
_entity.pdbx_description
1 polymer ?
#
loop_
_entity_poly.entity_id
_entity_poly.type
_entity_poly.pdbx_seq_one_letter_code
_entity_poly.pdbx_strand_id
1 'polypeptide(L)'
;MQGGHFYEFCPVSSDEGDSLTIYDEDRKRIPAYWDVDQQCFVAQDDALKELKFDSYMDSGTQNLLMQYQDITWEFVKANGSPQFVYINFYKRGDEIRTADSVLKGYEKLFTGRGYIWGRAIPLLKEHILVGSGPDTFVEEFPQQDYVLKANTGRWM
;
A
#
# COMPACT_ATOMS: atom_id res chain seq x y z
N MET A 1 20.31 -3.64 -4.52
CA MET A 1 18.90 -3.73 -4.93
C MET A 1 18.27 -4.78 -4.01
N GLN A 2 17.49 -4.39 -3.02
CA GLN A 2 16.64 -5.34 -2.32
C GLN A 2 15.47 -5.60 -3.26
N GLY A 3 15.36 -6.83 -3.78
CA GLY A 3 14.23 -7.25 -4.59
C GLY A 3 12.96 -7.14 -3.76
N GLY A 4 11.98 -6.40 -4.24
CA GLY A 4 10.64 -6.41 -3.65
C GLY A 4 10.02 -7.78 -3.90
N HIS A 5 9.38 -8.36 -2.89
CA HIS A 5 8.56 -9.55 -3.06
C HIS A 5 7.18 -9.12 -3.53
N PHE A 6 6.63 -9.86 -4.47
CA PHE A 6 5.27 -9.64 -4.98
C PHE A 6 4.36 -10.75 -4.45
N TYR A 7 3.17 -10.36 -4.00
CA TYR A 7 2.15 -11.28 -3.53
C TYR A 7 0.84 -11.01 -4.27
N GLU A 8 0.15 -12.08 -4.66
CA GLU A 8 -1.18 -12.00 -5.24
C GLU A 8 -2.21 -12.40 -4.17
N PHE A 9 -3.18 -11.52 -3.92
CA PHE A 9 -4.25 -11.73 -2.95
C PHE A 9 -5.54 -12.07 -3.70
N CYS A 10 -6.11 -13.23 -3.39
CA CYS A 10 -7.35 -13.73 -3.99
C CYS A 10 -8.39 -13.96 -2.90
N PRO A 11 -9.10 -12.91 -2.45
CA PRO A 11 -10.23 -13.10 -1.56
C PRO A 11 -11.42 -13.68 -2.31
N VAL A 12 -12.14 -14.57 -1.66
CA VAL A 12 -13.36 -15.20 -2.17
C VAL A 12 -14.42 -15.08 -1.09
N SER A 13 -15.53 -14.43 -1.43
CA SER A 13 -16.73 -14.41 -0.58
C SER A 13 -17.74 -15.39 -1.13
N SER A 14 -18.25 -16.29 -0.30
CA SER A 14 -19.25 -17.28 -0.63
C SER A 14 -20.28 -17.44 0.49
N ASP A 15 -21.40 -18.08 0.20
CA ASP A 15 -22.42 -18.39 1.21
C ASP A 15 -21.90 -19.31 2.33
N GLU A 16 -20.80 -20.03 2.09
CA GLU A 16 -20.12 -20.90 3.07
C GLU A 16 -19.12 -20.12 3.96
N GLY A 17 -18.88 -18.85 3.65
CA GLY A 17 -17.95 -17.97 4.35
C GLY A 17 -16.90 -17.34 3.44
N ASP A 18 -16.21 -16.37 3.98
CA ASP A 18 -15.15 -15.69 3.28
C ASP A 18 -13.83 -16.46 3.42
N SER A 19 -13.04 -16.46 2.35
CA SER A 19 -11.72 -17.06 2.35
C SER A 19 -10.71 -16.16 1.66
N LEU A 20 -9.45 -16.24 2.09
CA LEU A 20 -8.35 -15.52 1.48
C LEU A 20 -7.27 -16.52 1.04
N THR A 21 -6.92 -16.48 -0.23
CA THR A 21 -5.77 -17.21 -0.76
C THR A 21 -4.69 -16.20 -1.16
N ILE A 22 -3.46 -16.46 -0.74
CA ILE A 22 -2.29 -15.64 -1.04
C ILE A 22 -1.32 -16.48 -1.86
N TYR A 23 -0.74 -15.91 -2.89
CA TYR A 23 0.32 -16.53 -3.69
C TYR A 23 1.56 -15.65 -3.68
N ASP A 24 2.74 -16.25 -3.58
CA ASP A 24 4.02 -15.57 -3.77
C ASP A 24 4.37 -15.38 -5.27
N GLU A 25 5.52 -14.80 -5.55
CA GLU A 25 6.03 -14.55 -6.90
C GLU A 25 6.22 -15.83 -7.74
N ASP A 26 6.45 -16.96 -7.08
CA ASP A 26 6.57 -18.29 -7.70
C ASP A 26 5.21 -19.00 -7.86
N ARG A 27 4.10 -18.30 -7.58
CA ARG A 27 2.74 -18.85 -7.54
C ARG A 27 2.55 -19.97 -6.52
N LYS A 28 3.37 -20.03 -5.51
CA LYS A 28 3.20 -20.94 -4.39
C LYS A 28 2.15 -20.38 -3.44
N ARG A 29 1.20 -21.24 -3.06
CA ARG A 29 0.14 -20.88 -2.14
C ARG A 29 0.69 -20.69 -0.73
N ILE A 30 0.42 -19.54 -0.14
CA ILE A 30 0.64 -19.25 1.28
C ILE A 30 -0.70 -19.47 1.99
N PRO A 31 -0.76 -20.37 2.98
CA PRO A 31 -1.97 -20.59 3.74
C PRO A 31 -2.34 -19.32 4.54
N ALA A 32 -3.62 -18.96 4.50
CA ALA A 32 -4.20 -17.97 5.37
C ALA A 32 -5.38 -18.59 6.11
N TYR A 33 -5.59 -18.22 7.36
CA TYR A 33 -6.68 -18.72 8.20
C TYR A 33 -7.36 -17.55 8.91
N TRP A 34 -8.63 -17.75 9.23
CA TRP A 34 -9.40 -16.81 10.01
C TRP A 34 -9.04 -16.93 11.49
N ASP A 35 -8.56 -15.86 12.06
CA ASP A 35 -8.31 -15.74 13.50
C ASP A 35 -9.57 -15.18 14.17
N VAL A 36 -10.24 -16.03 14.97
CA VAL A 36 -11.50 -15.66 15.62
C VAL A 36 -11.31 -14.59 16.68
N ASP A 37 -10.18 -14.59 17.37
CA ASP A 37 -9.91 -13.62 18.43
C ASP A 37 -9.61 -12.23 17.86
N GLN A 38 -8.93 -12.17 16.73
CA GLN A 38 -8.59 -10.93 16.04
C GLN A 38 -9.61 -10.51 14.99
N GLN A 39 -10.55 -11.39 14.64
CA GLN A 39 -11.56 -11.20 13.58
C GLN A 39 -10.95 -10.76 12.25
N CYS A 40 -9.91 -11.43 11.83
CA CYS A 40 -9.19 -11.15 10.59
C CYS A 40 -8.52 -12.41 10.03
N PHE A 41 -8.16 -12.37 8.74
CA PHE A 41 -7.30 -13.38 8.15
C PHE A 41 -5.83 -13.09 8.47
N VAL A 42 -5.11 -14.13 8.85
CA VAL A 42 -3.67 -14.10 9.14
C VAL A 42 -2.96 -15.08 8.22
N ALA A 43 -1.88 -14.64 7.59
CA ALA A 43 -1.07 -15.50 6.73
C ALA A 43 -0.06 -16.32 7.54
N GLN A 44 0.15 -17.57 7.14
CA GLN A 44 1.16 -18.47 7.72
C GLN A 44 2.52 -18.27 7.02
N ASP A 45 2.99 -17.05 7.00
CA ASP A 45 4.29 -16.70 6.42
C ASP A 45 4.97 -15.64 7.27
N ASP A 46 6.28 -15.80 7.53
CA ASP A 46 7.03 -14.88 8.38
C ASP A 46 7.09 -13.45 7.86
N ALA A 47 7.06 -13.26 6.54
CA ALA A 47 7.07 -11.94 5.92
C ALA A 47 5.71 -11.24 6.01
N LEU A 48 4.62 -11.99 6.14
CA LEU A 48 3.25 -11.47 6.14
C LEU A 48 2.57 -11.55 7.52
N LYS A 49 3.22 -12.13 8.53
CA LYS A 49 2.62 -12.38 9.86
C LYS A 49 2.13 -11.14 10.61
N GLU A 50 2.69 -9.98 10.29
CA GLU A 50 2.28 -8.70 10.89
C GLU A 50 1.11 -8.05 10.14
N LEU A 51 0.73 -8.62 9.00
CA LEU A 51 -0.38 -8.13 8.19
C LEU A 51 -1.67 -8.84 8.60
N LYS A 52 -2.71 -8.06 8.80
CA LYS A 52 -4.07 -8.54 9.03
C LYS A 52 -4.91 -8.22 7.81
N PHE A 53 -5.72 -9.16 7.41
CA PHE A 53 -6.57 -9.00 6.24
C PHE A 53 -8.03 -9.21 6.61
N ASP A 54 -8.91 -8.46 5.97
CA ASP A 54 -10.34 -8.66 6.00
C ASP A 54 -10.89 -8.54 4.58
N SER A 55 -11.94 -9.27 4.27
CA SER A 55 -12.54 -9.27 2.93
C SER A 55 -14.06 -9.35 3.06
N TYR A 56 -14.76 -8.49 2.37
CA TYR A 56 -16.22 -8.47 2.36
C TYR A 56 -16.77 -8.03 1.01
N MET A 57 -18.02 -8.42 0.75
CA MET A 57 -18.77 -7.96 -0.42
C MET A 57 -19.70 -6.81 -0.03
N ASP A 58 -19.66 -5.74 -0.79
CA ASP A 58 -20.62 -4.65 -0.70
C ASP A 58 -21.15 -4.27 -2.07
N SER A 59 -22.49 -4.38 -2.23
CA SER A 59 -23.21 -3.96 -3.44
C SER A 59 -22.59 -4.49 -4.77
N GLY A 60 -22.10 -5.74 -4.75
CA GLY A 60 -21.44 -6.37 -5.90
C GLY A 60 -19.99 -5.99 -6.11
N THR A 61 -19.39 -5.30 -5.14
CA THR A 61 -18.00 -4.89 -5.14
C THR A 61 -17.26 -5.68 -4.07
N GLN A 62 -16.16 -6.31 -4.43
CA GLN A 62 -15.30 -7.01 -3.47
C GLN A 62 -14.31 -6.06 -2.85
N ASN A 63 -14.29 -6.00 -1.52
CA ASN A 63 -13.40 -5.17 -0.74
C ASN A 63 -12.36 -6.05 -0.04
N LEU A 64 -11.11 -5.61 -0.03
CA LEU A 64 -10.00 -6.21 0.70
C LEU A 64 -9.38 -5.13 1.58
N LEU A 65 -9.42 -5.33 2.86
CA LEU A 65 -8.73 -4.50 3.85
C LEU A 65 -7.42 -5.17 4.23
N MET A 66 -6.34 -4.42 4.21
CA MET A 66 -5.04 -4.86 4.69
C MET A 66 -4.59 -3.92 5.79
N GLN A 67 -4.37 -4.44 6.98
CA GLN A 67 -3.90 -3.66 8.12
C GLN A 67 -2.46 -4.03 8.45
N TYR A 68 -1.63 -3.02 8.58
CA TYR A 68 -0.26 -3.12 9.09
C TYR A 68 -0.05 -2.06 10.16
N GLN A 69 0.25 -2.49 11.38
CA GLN A 69 0.29 -1.63 12.56
C GLN A 69 -1.05 -0.87 12.72
N ASP A 70 -1.02 0.46 12.76
CA ASP A 70 -2.21 1.31 12.90
C ASP A 70 -2.77 1.82 11.57
N ILE A 71 -2.29 1.26 10.44
CA ILE A 71 -2.63 1.73 9.10
C ILE A 71 -3.46 0.67 8.39
N THR A 72 -4.64 1.07 7.90
CA THR A 72 -5.50 0.23 7.08
C THR A 72 -5.48 0.69 5.63
N TRP A 73 -5.21 -0.25 4.73
CA TRP A 73 -5.24 -0.08 3.29
C TRP A 73 -6.50 -0.72 2.75
N GLU A 74 -7.26 0.01 1.96
CA GLU A 74 -8.50 -0.45 1.35
C GLU A 74 -8.28 -0.66 -0.14
N PHE A 75 -8.61 -1.84 -0.62
CA PHE A 75 -8.56 -2.20 -2.03
C PHE A 75 -9.93 -2.67 -2.47
N VAL A 76 -10.35 -2.22 -3.64
CA VAL A 76 -11.69 -2.50 -4.18
C VAL A 76 -11.58 -3.11 -5.56
N LYS A 77 -12.36 -4.16 -5.78
CA LYS A 77 -12.47 -4.83 -7.07
C LYS A 77 -13.92 -4.81 -7.53
N ALA A 78 -14.21 -4.01 -8.56
CA ALA A 78 -15.53 -3.97 -9.16
C ALA A 78 -15.84 -5.27 -9.93
N ASN A 79 -17.12 -5.65 -10.02
CA ASN A 79 -17.56 -6.77 -10.81
C ASN A 79 -17.07 -6.68 -12.26
N GLY A 80 -16.42 -7.76 -12.73
CA GLY A 80 -15.84 -7.82 -14.07
C GLY A 80 -14.44 -7.19 -14.21
N SER A 81 -13.92 -6.54 -13.18
CA SER A 81 -12.53 -6.07 -13.16
C SER A 81 -11.58 -7.22 -12.75
N PRO A 82 -10.46 -7.41 -13.45
CA PRO A 82 -9.46 -8.40 -13.04
C PRO A 82 -8.60 -7.94 -11.86
N GLN A 83 -8.60 -6.65 -11.53
CA GLN A 83 -7.64 -6.06 -10.60
C GLN A 83 -8.31 -5.31 -9.45
N PHE A 84 -7.64 -5.34 -8.31
CA PHE A 84 -7.93 -4.46 -7.19
C PHE A 84 -7.35 -3.08 -7.43
N VAL A 85 -8.11 -2.05 -7.02
CA VAL A 85 -7.69 -0.64 -7.06
C VAL A 85 -7.58 -0.15 -5.61
N TYR A 86 -6.47 0.47 -5.27
CA TYR A 86 -6.30 1.10 -3.97
C TYR A 86 -7.26 2.28 -3.81
N ILE A 87 -7.89 2.39 -2.66
CA ILE A 87 -8.77 3.51 -2.32
C ILE A 87 -8.03 4.44 -1.36
N ASN A 88 -7.78 5.66 -1.81
CA ASN A 88 -7.07 6.66 -1.02
C ASN A 88 -7.97 7.29 0.06
N PHE A 89 -7.40 8.15 0.91
CA PHE A 89 -8.11 8.84 1.97
C PHE A 89 -9.34 9.63 1.48
N TYR A 90 -9.33 10.13 0.25
CA TYR A 90 -10.46 10.86 -0.34
C TYR A 90 -11.54 9.94 -0.94
N LYS A 91 -11.46 8.63 -0.68
CA LYS A 91 -12.37 7.61 -1.21
C LYS A 91 -12.38 7.55 -2.75
N ARG A 92 -11.22 7.79 -3.35
CA ARG A 92 -10.99 7.68 -4.80
C ARG A 92 -10.03 6.56 -5.09
N GLY A 93 -10.31 5.84 -6.17
CA GLY A 93 -9.36 4.87 -6.70
C GLY A 93 -8.08 5.55 -7.13
N ASP A 94 -6.93 5.00 -6.71
CA ASP A 94 -5.62 5.55 -7.01
C ASP A 94 -4.59 4.45 -7.23
N GLU A 95 -3.48 4.79 -7.85
CA GLU A 95 -2.37 3.88 -8.09
C GLU A 95 -1.30 4.10 -7.02
N ILE A 96 -0.83 3.00 -6.42
CA ILE A 96 0.30 3.07 -5.49
C ILE A 96 1.59 3.10 -6.33
N ARG A 97 2.32 4.19 -6.25
CA ARG A 97 3.63 4.35 -6.89
C ARG A 97 4.70 4.54 -5.83
N THR A 98 5.86 3.95 -6.06
CA THR A 98 7.04 4.19 -5.25
C THR A 98 7.88 5.28 -5.89
N ALA A 99 8.33 6.24 -5.10
CA ALA A 99 9.22 7.28 -5.55
C ALA A 99 10.65 7.02 -5.08
N ASP A 100 11.62 7.54 -5.81
CA ASP A 100 13.00 7.53 -5.39
C ASP A 100 13.20 8.37 -4.12
N SER A 101 13.98 7.85 -3.20
CA SER A 101 14.30 8.54 -1.96
C SER A 101 15.77 8.31 -1.58
N VAL A 102 16.47 9.38 -1.28
CA VAL A 102 17.85 9.31 -0.75
C VAL A 102 17.88 9.03 0.76
N LEU A 103 16.75 9.14 1.45
CA LEU A 103 16.59 8.92 2.88
C LEU A 103 15.62 7.77 3.19
N LYS A 104 15.62 6.72 2.36
CA LYS A 104 14.78 5.53 2.57
C LYS A 104 15.10 4.88 3.92
N GLY A 105 14.07 4.68 4.74
CA GLY A 105 14.19 4.17 6.12
C GLY A 105 14.44 5.26 7.18
N TYR A 106 14.59 6.51 6.77
CA TYR A 106 14.78 7.66 7.66
C TYR A 106 13.66 8.69 7.53
N GLU A 107 12.49 8.27 7.07
CA GLU A 107 11.33 9.14 6.81
C GLU A 107 10.87 9.89 8.07
N LYS A 108 11.02 9.28 9.25
CA LYS A 108 10.64 9.87 10.55
C LYS A 108 11.61 10.93 11.07
N LEU A 109 12.81 11.06 10.48
CA LEU A 109 13.78 12.07 10.90
C LEU A 109 13.19 13.50 10.87
N PHE A 110 13.56 14.29 11.87
CA PHE A 110 13.14 15.69 12.01
C PHE A 110 11.61 15.85 11.96
N THR A 111 10.90 15.01 12.72
CA THR A 111 9.42 15.04 12.80
C THR A 111 8.71 14.79 11.45
N GLY A 112 9.25 13.88 10.63
CA GLY A 112 8.70 13.49 9.33
C GLY A 112 9.27 14.31 8.14
N ARG A 113 10.15 15.27 8.37
CA ARG A 113 10.80 16.00 7.27
C ARG A 113 11.75 15.13 6.45
N GLY A 114 12.27 14.03 7.01
CA GLY A 114 13.05 13.04 6.28
C GLY A 114 12.31 12.49 5.07
N TYR A 115 10.98 12.29 5.18
CA TYR A 115 10.13 11.93 4.03
C TYR A 115 10.19 13.00 2.94
N ILE A 116 9.97 14.26 3.27
CA ILE A 116 9.95 15.37 2.31
C ILE A 116 11.33 15.55 1.66
N TRP A 117 12.38 15.62 2.47
CA TRP A 117 13.75 15.82 1.96
C TRP A 117 14.25 14.67 1.13
N GLY A 118 13.91 13.41 1.53
CA GLY A 118 14.31 12.22 0.78
C GLY A 118 13.84 12.25 -0.67
N ARG A 119 12.75 12.94 -0.98
CA ARG A 119 12.16 13.08 -2.31
C ARG A 119 12.48 14.40 -3.00
N ALA A 120 12.56 15.47 -2.23
CA ALA A 120 12.91 16.78 -2.78
C ALA A 120 14.36 16.82 -3.31
N ILE A 121 15.31 16.15 -2.64
CA ILE A 121 16.71 16.11 -3.08
C ILE A 121 16.90 15.49 -4.46
N PRO A 122 16.29 14.35 -4.82
CA PRO A 122 16.35 13.86 -6.20
C PRO A 122 15.79 14.85 -7.23
N LEU A 123 14.65 15.48 -6.95
CA LEU A 123 14.05 16.49 -7.83
C LEU A 123 14.98 17.69 -8.07
N LEU A 124 15.73 18.12 -7.05
CA LEU A 124 16.71 19.21 -7.21
C LEU A 124 17.77 18.89 -8.28
N LYS A 125 18.16 17.63 -8.47
CA LYS A 125 19.16 17.25 -9.46
C LYS A 125 18.68 17.51 -10.88
N GLU A 126 17.40 17.40 -11.12
CA GLU A 126 16.79 17.61 -12.43
C GLU A 126 16.61 19.09 -12.76
N HIS A 127 16.46 19.93 -11.73
CA HIS A 127 16.11 21.35 -11.87
C HIS A 127 17.18 22.35 -11.40
N ILE A 128 18.40 21.85 -11.10
CA ILE A 128 19.45 22.69 -10.47
C ILE A 128 19.91 23.88 -11.32
N LEU A 129 19.78 23.80 -12.64
CA LEU A 129 20.26 24.85 -13.56
C LEU A 129 19.16 25.81 -14.01
N VAL A 130 17.94 25.36 -14.16
CA VAL A 130 16.86 26.14 -14.77
C VAL A 130 15.67 26.34 -13.83
N GLY A 131 15.54 25.47 -12.83
CA GLY A 131 14.34 25.38 -11.99
C GLY A 131 13.15 24.86 -12.80
N SER A 132 12.05 24.61 -12.12
CA SER A 132 10.78 24.19 -12.75
C SER A 132 9.73 25.30 -12.78
N GLY A 133 10.02 26.43 -12.17
CA GLY A 133 9.13 27.59 -12.07
C GLY A 133 8.50 27.74 -10.67
N PRO A 134 7.83 28.87 -10.41
CA PRO A 134 7.14 29.09 -9.15
C PRO A 134 5.97 28.10 -9.03
N ASP A 135 5.77 27.59 -7.80
CA ASP A 135 4.66 26.69 -7.41
C ASP A 135 4.61 25.30 -8.09
N THR A 136 5.60 24.93 -8.91
CA THR A 136 5.63 23.62 -9.58
C THR A 136 6.01 22.47 -8.66
N PHE A 137 6.58 22.75 -7.48
CA PHE A 137 6.99 21.71 -6.52
C PHE A 137 5.84 20.76 -6.14
N VAL A 138 4.62 21.27 -6.02
CA VAL A 138 3.45 20.46 -5.67
C VAL A 138 3.10 19.47 -6.77
N GLU A 139 3.30 19.85 -8.04
CA GLU A 139 3.00 19.01 -9.20
C GLU A 139 4.06 17.92 -9.39
N GLU A 140 5.31 18.24 -9.14
CA GLU A 140 6.44 17.32 -9.32
C GLU A 140 6.67 16.41 -8.11
N PHE A 141 6.21 16.82 -6.92
CA PHE A 141 6.36 16.03 -5.71
C PHE A 141 5.51 14.76 -5.80
N PRO A 142 6.08 13.56 -5.53
CA PRO A 142 5.38 12.29 -5.64
C PRO A 142 4.17 12.19 -4.70
N GLN A 143 2.97 12.38 -5.23
CA GLN A 143 1.73 12.35 -4.45
C GLN A 143 1.24 10.93 -4.14
N GLN A 144 1.55 9.97 -4.99
CA GLN A 144 1.06 8.58 -4.93
C GLN A 144 1.99 7.62 -4.17
N ASP A 145 3.00 8.16 -3.47
CA ASP A 145 3.94 7.37 -2.67
C ASP A 145 3.36 7.06 -1.27
N TYR A 146 2.26 6.32 -1.27
CA TYR A 146 1.52 6.01 -0.05
C TYR A 146 2.30 5.12 0.92
N VAL A 147 3.13 4.18 0.40
CA VAL A 147 3.89 3.24 1.23
C VAL A 147 4.88 3.97 2.13
N LEU A 148 5.66 4.89 1.58
CA LEU A 148 6.64 5.62 2.37
C LEU A 148 6.01 6.77 3.19
N LYS A 149 4.86 7.31 2.74
CA LYS A 149 4.01 8.17 3.59
C LYS A 149 3.57 7.43 4.85
N ALA A 150 3.10 6.20 4.72
CA ALA A 150 2.68 5.37 5.83
C ALA A 150 3.79 5.20 6.88
N ASN A 151 5.06 5.07 6.45
CA ASN A 151 6.21 4.98 7.35
C ASN A 151 6.41 6.22 8.24
N THR A 152 5.85 7.38 7.87
CA THR A 152 5.88 8.57 8.74
C THR A 152 4.88 8.50 9.90
N GLY A 153 3.94 7.55 9.87
CA GLY A 153 2.82 7.46 10.80
C GLY A 153 1.79 8.58 10.63
N ARG A 154 1.80 9.25 9.50
CA ARG A 154 0.86 10.33 9.16
C ARG A 154 0.18 10.01 7.83
N TRP A 155 -1.12 9.79 7.89
CA TRP A 155 -1.98 9.89 6.72
C TRP A 155 -2.32 11.37 6.54
N MET A 156 -1.74 11.97 5.55
CA MET A 156 -2.16 13.30 5.09
C MET A 156 -2.83 13.15 3.73
#